data_7a817d874934d1fbe36da79f9ebaf19d
#
_entry.id   7a817d874934d1fbe36da79f9ebaf19d
#
_cell.length_a   1.000
_cell.length_b   1.000
_cell.length_c   1.000
_cell.angle_alpha   90.00
_cell.angle_beta   90.00
_cell.angle_gamma   90.00
#
_symmetry.space_group_name_H-M   'P 1'
#
loop_
_entity.id
_entity.type
_entity.pdbx_description
1 polymer ?
#
loop_
_entity_poly.entity_id
_entity_poly.type
_entity_poly.pdbx_seq_one_letter_code
_entity_poly.pdbx_strand_id
1 'polypeptide(L)'
;ERGQHLIWKPLGRWRFKGVPESQYIFEVGEPGIAPLRAPPNTAKAWRDTPLWRRPATLAAEFALLAAIGVVVWFVTRPQPASAFTQRDWVVAADLRNLTGQSVLDDSLEQAFRISLEQSRYVNVLSDLKARDTLSRMQRQPDTVLDRAIASEIALRDGARAVILPTVSEVGGRVRVSAEVIDPHSQTTVYTETADGAGIRSTLASIDEVTAGLRGRLGEAVASIEKDSVPLPQVTTANLDALRAYALAEQAYVHGKYDQAAQFYERAVALDPQFALAWVGQMRVKYASSNATAAIAPLRRAQALRAHLPPREALYLDAWATRFDAPAAATEEWQELARL
;
A
#
# COMPACT_ATOMS: atom_id res chain seq x y z
N GLU A 1 64.04 -38.51 59.27
CA GLU A 1 63.04 -38.94 58.22
C GLU A 1 62.33 -37.74 57.71
N ARG A 2 62.77 -37.19 56.57
CA ARG A 2 62.08 -36.12 55.87
C ARG A 2 61.09 -36.77 54.90
N GLY A 3 59.82 -36.87 55.29
CA GLY A 3 58.76 -37.25 54.37
C GLY A 3 58.69 -36.22 53.26
N GLN A 4 59.18 -36.52 52.08
CA GLN A 4 59.08 -35.68 50.89
C GLN A 4 57.61 -35.71 50.41
N HIS A 5 56.90 -34.59 50.58
CA HIS A 5 55.56 -34.40 50.01
C HIS A 5 55.69 -34.09 48.53
N LEU A 6 55.78 -35.14 47.71
CA LEU A 6 55.73 -34.99 46.26
C LEU A 6 54.29 -34.67 45.76
N ILE A 7 54.17 -33.61 44.98
CA ILE A 7 52.90 -33.26 44.31
C ILE A 7 52.86 -33.89 42.92
N TRP A 8 51.80 -34.60 42.66
CA TRP A 8 51.49 -35.16 41.34
C TRP A 8 50.50 -34.25 40.63
N LYS A 9 50.91 -33.56 39.56
CA LYS A 9 50.06 -32.70 38.74
C LYS A 9 49.72 -33.39 37.44
N PRO A 10 48.41 -33.70 37.17
CA PRO A 10 48.03 -34.30 35.89
C PRO A 10 48.16 -33.25 34.77
N LEU A 11 48.87 -33.57 33.71
CA LEU A 11 49.03 -32.72 32.52
C LEU A 11 48.14 -33.15 31.37
N GLY A 12 47.29 -34.16 31.59
CA GLY A 12 46.31 -34.68 30.64
C GLY A 12 46.88 -35.68 29.64
N ARG A 13 46.12 -35.94 28.58
CA ARG A 13 46.50 -36.87 27.53
C ARG A 13 47.43 -36.22 26.51
N TRP A 14 48.52 -36.95 26.18
CA TRP A 14 49.51 -36.53 25.21
C TRP A 14 49.79 -37.62 24.21
N ARG A 15 50.03 -37.26 22.96
CA ARG A 15 50.46 -38.16 21.89
C ARG A 15 51.97 -38.00 21.68
N PHE A 16 52.64 -39.11 21.57
CA PHE A 16 54.05 -39.15 21.25
C PHE A 16 54.26 -39.75 19.87
N LYS A 17 55.20 -39.24 19.10
CA LYS A 17 55.52 -39.76 17.79
C LYS A 17 56.03 -41.21 17.91
N GLY A 18 55.37 -42.14 17.23
CA GLY A 18 55.71 -43.59 17.28
C GLY A 18 54.99 -44.39 18.37
N VAL A 19 54.14 -43.74 19.20
CA VAL A 19 53.29 -44.42 20.16
C VAL A 19 51.86 -44.35 19.68
N PRO A 20 51.20 -45.54 19.41
CA PRO A 20 49.86 -45.52 18.78
C PRO A 20 48.79 -44.93 19.67
N GLU A 21 48.89 -45.03 20.97
CA GLU A 21 47.91 -44.58 21.94
C GLU A 21 48.32 -43.30 22.68
N SER A 22 47.36 -42.42 23.00
CA SER A 22 47.59 -41.28 23.83
C SER A 22 47.85 -41.67 25.28
N GLN A 23 48.91 -41.16 25.87
CA GLN A 23 49.36 -41.48 27.25
C GLN A 23 48.94 -40.35 28.20
N TYR A 24 48.50 -40.75 29.40
CA TYR A 24 48.31 -39.80 30.50
C TYR A 24 49.67 -39.47 31.12
N ILE A 25 50.03 -38.19 31.12
CA ILE A 25 51.28 -37.76 31.74
C ILE A 25 51.02 -36.94 33.00
N PHE A 26 51.92 -37.12 33.96
CA PHE A 26 51.91 -36.40 35.23
C PHE A 26 53.29 -35.77 35.44
N GLU A 27 53.28 -34.60 36.01
CA GLU A 27 54.52 -33.99 36.55
C GLU A 27 54.55 -34.29 38.02
N VAL A 28 55.72 -34.74 38.47
CA VAL A 28 56.00 -35.07 39.89
C VAL A 28 57.13 -34.17 40.40
N GLY A 29 56.87 -33.45 41.47
CA GLY A 29 57.85 -32.55 41.99
C GLY A 29 57.52 -32.02 43.38
N GLU A 30 58.49 -31.33 44.01
CA GLU A 30 58.27 -30.66 45.26
C GLU A 30 57.72 -29.25 45.06
N PRO A 31 56.77 -28.78 45.92
CA PRO A 31 56.17 -27.43 45.81
C PRO A 31 57.29 -26.36 45.87
N GLY A 32 57.28 -25.47 44.88
CA GLY A 32 58.22 -24.36 44.76
C GLY A 32 59.57 -24.69 44.11
N ILE A 33 59.89 -25.97 43.84
CA ILE A 33 61.11 -26.39 43.16
C ILE A 33 60.86 -26.84 41.75
N ALA A 34 59.79 -27.62 41.50
CA ALA A 34 59.41 -28.05 40.18
C ALA A 34 58.57 -26.99 39.49
N PRO A 35 58.74 -26.70 38.18
CA PRO A 35 57.99 -25.67 37.45
C PRO A 35 56.50 -25.95 37.33
N LEU A 36 56.03 -27.20 37.51
CA LEU A 36 54.66 -27.65 37.42
C LEU A 36 53.91 -27.07 36.20
N ARG A 37 54.61 -26.96 35.08
CA ARG A 37 54.04 -26.40 33.79
C ARG A 37 53.90 -27.51 32.75
N ALA A 38 52.81 -27.46 32.00
CA ALA A 38 52.68 -28.37 30.90
C ALA A 38 53.78 -28.13 29.86
N PRO A 39 54.43 -29.19 29.34
CA PRO A 39 55.44 -29.05 28.31
C PRO A 39 54.85 -28.39 27.05
N PRO A 40 55.61 -27.64 26.26
CA PRO A 40 55.16 -27.10 25.00
C PRO A 40 54.89 -28.22 23.99
N ASN A 41 53.92 -28.03 23.13
CA ASN A 41 53.69 -28.93 22.02
C ASN A 41 54.90 -28.90 21.07
N THR A 42 55.39 -30.09 20.72
CA THR A 42 56.52 -30.25 19.79
C THR A 42 56.13 -31.21 18.66
N ALA A 43 56.96 -31.32 17.62
CA ALA A 43 56.73 -32.27 16.55
C ALA A 43 56.79 -33.74 16.98
N LYS A 44 57.36 -34.01 18.18
CA LYS A 44 57.50 -35.37 18.74
C LYS A 44 56.49 -35.67 19.86
N ALA A 45 55.92 -34.66 20.51
CA ALA A 45 54.98 -34.79 21.59
C ALA A 45 54.01 -33.63 21.59
N TRP A 46 52.71 -33.90 21.57
CA TRP A 46 51.66 -32.88 21.58
C TRP A 46 50.45 -33.29 22.41
N ARG A 47 49.76 -32.33 22.95
CA ARG A 47 48.55 -32.57 23.77
C ARG A 47 47.42 -33.11 22.92
N ASP A 48 46.82 -34.23 23.33
CA ASP A 48 45.70 -34.86 22.66
C ASP A 48 44.39 -34.13 23.04
N THR A 49 44.07 -33.09 22.28
CA THR A 49 42.81 -32.35 22.46
C THR A 49 41.70 -32.94 21.59
N PRO A 50 40.53 -33.25 22.15
CA PRO A 50 39.41 -33.77 21.37
C PRO A 50 39.03 -32.80 20.27
N LEU A 51 38.50 -33.31 19.13
CA LEU A 51 38.23 -32.55 17.91
C LEU A 51 37.35 -31.31 18.19
N TRP A 52 36.33 -31.45 19.04
CA TRP A 52 35.38 -30.36 19.40
C TRP A 52 36.03 -29.23 20.24
N ARG A 53 37.24 -29.39 20.76
CA ARG A 53 38.01 -28.32 21.45
C ARG A 53 39.14 -27.74 20.62
N ARG A 54 39.27 -28.16 19.38
CA ARG A 54 40.29 -27.61 18.49
C ARG A 54 39.83 -26.25 17.98
N PRO A 55 40.70 -25.22 17.95
CA PRO A 55 40.31 -23.88 17.52
C PRO A 55 39.77 -23.85 16.07
N ALA A 56 40.29 -24.73 15.21
CA ALA A 56 39.83 -24.85 13.82
C ALA A 56 38.36 -25.38 13.70
N THR A 57 37.97 -26.36 14.55
CA THR A 57 36.59 -26.90 14.53
C THR A 57 35.63 -25.92 15.16
N LEU A 58 35.99 -25.20 16.24
CA LEU A 58 35.17 -24.15 16.82
C LEU A 58 34.96 -23.00 15.82
N ALA A 59 35.99 -22.62 15.08
CA ALA A 59 35.91 -21.61 14.04
C ALA A 59 34.96 -22.06 12.89
N ALA A 60 35.02 -23.33 12.49
CA ALA A 60 34.13 -23.90 11.46
C ALA A 60 32.66 -23.95 11.91
N GLU A 61 32.41 -24.33 13.17
CA GLU A 61 31.06 -24.32 13.76
C GLU A 61 30.50 -22.90 13.83
N PHE A 62 31.30 -21.93 14.26
CA PHE A 62 30.88 -20.52 14.30
C PHE A 62 30.60 -19.97 12.90
N ALA A 63 31.41 -20.30 11.91
CA ALA A 63 31.19 -19.91 10.51
C ALA A 63 29.90 -20.52 9.94
N LEU A 64 29.62 -21.78 10.28
CA LEU A 64 28.38 -22.46 9.87
C LEU A 64 27.15 -21.79 10.50
N LEU A 65 27.19 -21.52 11.80
CA LEU A 65 26.10 -20.83 12.49
C LEU A 65 25.87 -19.41 11.95
N ALA A 66 26.95 -18.68 11.66
CA ALA A 66 26.86 -17.37 11.03
C ALA A 66 26.25 -17.44 9.63
N ALA A 67 26.63 -18.44 8.82
CA ALA A 67 26.05 -18.67 7.50
C ALA A 67 24.56 -19.00 7.58
N ILE A 68 24.15 -19.87 8.52
CA ILE A 68 22.74 -20.19 8.78
C ILE A 68 21.99 -18.90 9.21
N GLY A 69 22.55 -18.11 10.11
CA GLY A 69 21.98 -16.84 10.54
C GLY A 69 21.75 -15.86 9.38
N VAL A 70 22.72 -15.76 8.46
CA VAL A 70 22.61 -14.94 7.25
C VAL A 70 21.50 -15.47 6.32
N VAL A 71 21.44 -16.77 6.10
CA VAL A 71 20.39 -17.39 5.26
C VAL A 71 19.01 -17.16 5.87
N VAL A 72 18.85 -17.41 7.17
CA VAL A 72 17.59 -17.16 7.89
C VAL A 72 17.20 -15.68 7.77
N TRP A 73 18.16 -14.76 7.96
CA TRP A 73 17.91 -13.34 7.84
C TRP A 73 17.51 -12.92 6.41
N PHE A 74 18.09 -13.52 5.36
CA PHE A 74 17.67 -13.29 3.97
C PHE A 74 16.26 -13.85 3.67
N VAL A 75 15.95 -15.03 4.21
CA VAL A 75 14.64 -15.69 4.00
C VAL A 75 13.52 -15.02 4.81
N THR A 76 13.84 -14.53 6.01
CA THR A 76 12.87 -13.88 6.90
C THR A 76 12.79 -12.37 6.70
N ARG A 77 13.66 -11.78 5.89
CA ARG A 77 13.49 -10.37 5.51
C ARG A 77 12.14 -10.22 4.84
N PRO A 78 11.25 -9.33 5.35
CA PRO A 78 10.10 -8.93 4.56
C PRO A 78 10.66 -8.40 3.25
N GLN A 79 10.27 -9.03 2.14
CA GLN A 79 10.60 -8.48 0.82
C GLN A 79 10.06 -7.04 0.83
N PRO A 80 10.86 -6.02 0.47
CA PRO A 80 10.32 -4.70 0.31
C PRO A 80 9.15 -4.85 -0.65
N ALA A 81 7.96 -4.39 -0.23
CA ALA A 81 6.78 -4.35 -1.08
C ALA A 81 7.27 -3.80 -2.41
N SER A 82 7.17 -4.62 -3.45
CA SER A 82 7.81 -4.37 -4.74
C SER A 82 7.49 -2.94 -5.15
N ALA A 83 8.51 -2.14 -5.40
CA ALA A 83 8.37 -0.73 -5.72
C ALA A 83 7.28 -0.56 -6.79
N PHE A 84 6.32 0.32 -6.52
CA PHE A 84 5.30 0.67 -7.50
C PHE A 84 6.00 1.26 -8.72
N THR A 85 5.53 0.87 -9.88
CA THR A 85 5.95 1.43 -11.17
C THR A 85 4.88 2.40 -11.66
N GLN A 86 5.27 3.31 -12.51
CA GLN A 86 4.33 4.22 -13.14
C GLN A 86 3.20 3.43 -13.83
N ARG A 87 1.95 3.78 -13.52
CA ARG A 87 0.71 3.16 -14.01
C ARG A 87 0.35 1.79 -13.42
N ASP A 88 0.89 1.44 -12.27
CA ASP A 88 0.39 0.28 -11.53
C ASP A 88 -1.07 0.49 -11.10
N TRP A 89 -1.85 -0.58 -11.15
CA TRP A 89 -3.24 -0.58 -10.73
C TRP A 89 -3.37 -0.80 -9.24
N VAL A 90 -4.31 -0.10 -8.63
CA VAL A 90 -4.74 -0.31 -7.24
C VAL A 90 -6.25 -0.50 -7.18
N VAL A 91 -6.71 -1.29 -6.21
CA VAL A 91 -8.14 -1.41 -5.89
C VAL A 91 -8.43 -0.52 -4.69
N ALA A 92 -9.35 0.43 -4.83
CA ALA A 92 -9.92 1.13 -3.70
C ALA A 92 -11.01 0.24 -3.09
N ALA A 93 -10.84 -0.14 -1.83
CA ALA A 93 -11.87 -0.78 -1.03
C ALA A 93 -12.90 0.24 -0.56
N ASP A 94 -14.08 -0.22 -0.15
CA ASP A 94 -15.13 0.66 0.36
C ASP A 94 -14.67 1.38 1.63
N LEU A 95 -15.06 2.64 1.79
CA LEU A 95 -14.69 3.46 2.92
C LEU A 95 -15.36 2.96 4.21
N ARG A 96 -14.57 2.72 5.25
CA ARG A 96 -15.07 2.38 6.58
C ARG A 96 -15.38 3.64 7.37
N ASN A 97 -16.65 3.97 7.47
CA ASN A 97 -17.10 5.10 8.28
C ASN A 97 -17.36 4.66 9.73
N LEU A 98 -16.56 5.15 10.66
CA LEU A 98 -16.65 4.90 12.10
C LEU A 98 -17.09 6.16 12.87
N THR A 99 -17.62 7.18 12.18
CA THR A 99 -18.11 8.43 12.81
C THR A 99 -19.52 8.30 13.37
N GLY A 100 -20.26 7.26 12.96
CA GLY A 100 -21.67 7.10 13.28
C GLY A 100 -22.63 8.00 12.49
N GLN A 101 -22.11 8.77 11.52
CA GLN A 101 -22.89 9.67 10.67
C GLN A 101 -23.02 9.09 9.27
N SER A 102 -24.12 8.41 8.98
CA SER A 102 -24.36 7.74 7.70
C SER A 102 -24.42 8.68 6.48
N VAL A 103 -24.62 9.97 6.70
CA VAL A 103 -24.56 10.98 5.62
C VAL A 103 -23.18 11.06 4.98
N LEU A 104 -22.14 10.61 5.68
CA LEU A 104 -20.76 10.67 5.23
C LEU A 104 -20.31 9.44 4.43
N ASP A 105 -21.06 8.32 4.46
CA ASP A 105 -20.66 7.07 3.82
C ASP A 105 -20.32 7.27 2.35
N ASP A 106 -21.32 7.50 1.53
CA ASP A 106 -21.17 7.61 0.07
C ASP A 106 -20.34 8.85 -0.34
N SER A 107 -20.51 9.97 0.38
CA SER A 107 -19.84 11.23 0.05
C SER A 107 -18.32 11.19 0.26
N LEU A 108 -17.87 10.61 1.38
CA LEU A 108 -16.43 10.55 1.68
C LEU A 108 -15.72 9.48 0.87
N GLU A 109 -16.39 8.37 0.56
CA GLU A 109 -15.87 7.36 -0.35
C GLU A 109 -15.61 7.95 -1.73
N GLN A 110 -16.60 8.65 -2.28
CA GLN A 110 -16.46 9.32 -3.57
C GLN A 110 -15.39 10.41 -3.56
N ALA A 111 -15.31 11.21 -2.48
CA ALA A 111 -14.26 12.20 -2.31
C ALA A 111 -12.87 11.56 -2.30
N PHE A 112 -12.70 10.46 -1.55
CA PHE A 112 -11.43 9.74 -1.47
C PHE A 112 -11.01 9.22 -2.84
N ARG A 113 -11.93 8.63 -3.59
CA ARG A 113 -11.70 8.15 -4.95
C ARG A 113 -11.28 9.29 -5.88
N ILE A 114 -12.02 10.39 -5.91
CA ILE A 114 -11.70 11.58 -6.74
C ILE A 114 -10.31 12.11 -6.41
N SER A 115 -9.95 12.23 -5.12
CA SER A 115 -8.62 12.71 -4.72
C SER A 115 -7.51 11.75 -5.15
N LEU A 116 -7.72 10.45 -5.03
CA LEU A 116 -6.74 9.45 -5.45
C LEU A 116 -6.57 9.40 -6.98
N GLU A 117 -7.66 9.54 -7.74
CA GLU A 117 -7.67 9.55 -9.22
C GLU A 117 -7.02 10.79 -9.84
N GLN A 118 -6.70 11.82 -9.05
CA GLN A 118 -5.85 12.91 -9.53
C GLN A 118 -4.40 12.48 -9.81
N SER A 119 -3.99 11.31 -9.30
CA SER A 119 -2.68 10.74 -9.60
C SER A 119 -2.56 10.38 -11.07
N ARG A 120 -1.42 10.73 -11.68
CA ARG A 120 -1.02 10.22 -13.00
C ARG A 120 -0.10 9.01 -12.89
N TYR A 121 0.32 8.69 -11.67
CA TYR A 121 1.26 7.61 -11.38
C TYR A 121 0.56 6.30 -11.05
N VAL A 122 -0.57 6.37 -10.36
CA VAL A 122 -1.36 5.21 -9.90
C VAL A 122 -2.70 5.20 -10.61
N ASN A 123 -3.10 4.05 -11.14
CA ASN A 123 -4.41 3.85 -11.73
C ASN A 123 -5.34 3.19 -10.71
N VAL A 124 -6.50 3.78 -10.48
CA VAL A 124 -7.55 3.19 -9.65
C VAL A 124 -8.43 2.29 -10.51
N LEU A 125 -8.65 1.04 -10.07
CA LEU A 125 -9.56 0.13 -10.75
C LEU A 125 -10.98 0.71 -10.71
N SER A 126 -11.61 0.83 -11.88
CA SER A 126 -12.95 1.40 -11.95
C SER A 126 -13.99 0.50 -11.30
N ASP A 127 -15.09 1.09 -10.78
CA ASP A 127 -16.20 0.35 -10.17
C ASP A 127 -16.85 -0.62 -11.15
N LEU A 128 -16.93 -0.25 -12.42
CA LEU A 128 -17.46 -1.14 -13.47
C LEU A 128 -16.60 -2.40 -13.58
N LYS A 129 -15.28 -2.24 -13.55
CA LYS A 129 -14.34 -3.38 -13.63
C LYS A 129 -14.38 -4.24 -12.36
N ALA A 130 -14.44 -3.61 -11.18
CA ALA A 130 -14.58 -4.32 -9.92
C ALA A 130 -15.86 -5.18 -9.89
N ARG A 131 -16.98 -4.64 -10.38
CA ARG A 131 -18.25 -5.38 -10.50
C ARG A 131 -18.22 -6.52 -11.50
N ASP A 132 -17.58 -6.33 -12.65
CA ASP A 132 -17.37 -7.41 -13.61
C ASP A 132 -16.60 -8.56 -12.94
N THR A 133 -15.61 -8.24 -12.14
CA THR A 133 -14.84 -9.22 -11.38
C THR A 133 -15.66 -9.86 -10.27
N LEU A 134 -16.47 -9.11 -9.51
CA LEU A 134 -17.43 -9.67 -8.55
C LEU A 134 -18.40 -10.66 -9.21
N SER A 135 -18.92 -10.32 -10.38
CA SER A 135 -19.79 -11.23 -11.16
C SER A 135 -19.06 -12.54 -11.51
N ARG A 136 -17.81 -12.46 -11.95
CA ARG A 136 -16.96 -13.64 -12.20
C ARG A 136 -16.66 -14.46 -10.94
N MET A 137 -16.66 -13.80 -9.78
CA MET A 137 -16.54 -14.42 -8.45
C MET A 137 -17.87 -14.99 -7.94
N GLN A 138 -18.95 -14.89 -8.71
CA GLN A 138 -20.32 -15.27 -8.33
C GLN A 138 -20.82 -14.52 -7.07
N ARG A 139 -20.38 -13.26 -6.91
CA ARG A 139 -20.79 -12.35 -5.85
C ARG A 139 -21.84 -11.37 -6.36
N GLN A 140 -22.63 -10.84 -5.43
CA GLN A 140 -23.63 -9.80 -5.77
C GLN A 140 -22.90 -8.49 -6.18
N PRO A 141 -23.47 -7.69 -7.09
CA PRO A 141 -22.87 -6.44 -7.54
C PRO A 141 -22.67 -5.38 -6.44
N ASP A 142 -23.43 -5.50 -5.34
CA ASP A 142 -23.40 -4.64 -4.16
C ASP A 142 -22.62 -5.24 -2.99
N THR A 143 -21.81 -6.27 -3.25
CA THR A 143 -20.92 -6.84 -2.24
C THR A 143 -19.91 -5.79 -1.76
N VAL A 144 -19.87 -5.58 -0.45
CA VAL A 144 -18.92 -4.66 0.19
C VAL A 144 -17.48 -5.08 -0.13
N LEU A 145 -16.71 -4.15 -0.67
CA LEU A 145 -15.29 -4.35 -0.97
C LEU A 145 -14.45 -4.19 0.30
N ASP A 146 -14.58 -5.14 1.19
CA ASP A 146 -13.71 -5.22 2.37
C ASP A 146 -12.27 -5.64 1.99
N ARG A 147 -11.38 -5.73 2.98
CA ARG A 147 -9.98 -6.16 2.79
C ARG A 147 -9.86 -7.45 1.99
N ALA A 148 -10.66 -8.46 2.28
CA ALA A 148 -10.55 -9.78 1.67
C ALA A 148 -11.07 -9.77 0.23
N ILE A 149 -12.24 -9.20 0.00
CA ILE A 149 -12.85 -9.11 -1.34
C ILE A 149 -12.02 -8.22 -2.26
N ALA A 150 -11.59 -7.05 -1.78
CA ALA A 150 -10.75 -6.15 -2.55
C ALA A 150 -9.39 -6.78 -2.89
N SER A 151 -8.80 -7.57 -1.97
CA SER A 151 -7.56 -8.32 -2.26
C SER A 151 -7.78 -9.40 -3.32
N GLU A 152 -8.91 -10.12 -3.27
CA GLU A 152 -9.24 -11.12 -4.30
C GLU A 152 -9.45 -10.47 -5.67
N ILE A 153 -10.13 -9.32 -5.74
CA ILE A 153 -10.27 -8.54 -6.99
C ILE A 153 -8.89 -8.11 -7.49
N ALA A 154 -8.04 -7.56 -6.59
CA ALA A 154 -6.70 -7.12 -6.95
C ALA A 154 -5.86 -8.25 -7.57
N LEU A 155 -5.90 -9.45 -6.99
CA LEU A 155 -5.19 -10.62 -7.53
C LEU A 155 -5.71 -11.04 -8.91
N ARG A 156 -7.03 -11.00 -9.14
CA ARG A 156 -7.65 -11.41 -10.40
C ARG A 156 -7.41 -10.43 -11.53
N ASP A 157 -7.40 -9.14 -11.23
CA ASP A 157 -7.24 -8.07 -12.21
C ASP A 157 -5.80 -7.53 -12.29
N GLY A 158 -4.85 -8.14 -11.55
CA GLY A 158 -3.44 -7.79 -11.58
C GLY A 158 -3.12 -6.45 -10.92
N ALA A 159 -3.96 -6.00 -9.98
CA ALA A 159 -3.68 -4.80 -9.21
C ALA A 159 -2.62 -5.08 -8.13
N ARG A 160 -1.76 -4.09 -7.91
CA ARG A 160 -0.57 -4.22 -7.08
C ARG A 160 -0.83 -4.07 -5.60
N ALA A 161 -1.85 -3.32 -5.26
CA ALA A 161 -2.26 -3.08 -3.88
C ALA A 161 -3.76 -2.85 -3.76
N VAL A 162 -4.23 -2.98 -2.53
CA VAL A 162 -5.54 -2.51 -2.09
C VAL A 162 -5.34 -1.30 -1.19
N ILE A 163 -6.17 -0.28 -1.39
CA ILE A 163 -6.23 0.90 -0.52
C ILE A 163 -7.53 0.82 0.26
N LEU A 164 -7.44 0.75 1.59
CA LEU A 164 -8.59 0.67 2.49
C LEU A 164 -8.72 1.97 3.30
N PRO A 165 -9.62 2.88 2.89
CA PRO A 165 -9.85 4.12 3.60
C PRO A 165 -10.73 3.90 4.83
N THR A 166 -10.46 4.65 5.90
CA THR A 166 -11.25 4.67 7.14
C THR A 166 -11.38 6.09 7.64
N VAL A 167 -12.58 6.46 8.07
CA VAL A 167 -12.85 7.74 8.73
C VAL A 167 -13.42 7.46 10.12
N SER A 168 -12.89 8.13 11.12
CA SER A 168 -13.35 8.01 12.52
C SER A 168 -13.44 9.39 13.15
N GLU A 169 -14.28 9.52 14.19
CA GLU A 169 -14.41 10.73 14.97
C GLU A 169 -14.20 10.41 16.46
N VAL A 170 -13.29 11.15 17.09
CA VAL A 170 -13.02 11.03 18.53
C VAL A 170 -12.87 12.43 19.13
N GLY A 171 -13.75 12.77 20.05
CA GLY A 171 -13.68 14.04 20.77
C GLY A 171 -13.80 15.29 19.90
N GLY A 172 -14.62 15.24 18.84
CA GLY A 172 -14.82 16.34 17.89
C GLY A 172 -13.68 16.51 16.86
N ARG A 173 -12.71 15.59 16.86
CA ARG A 173 -11.67 15.51 15.82
C ARG A 173 -11.98 14.36 14.88
N VAL A 174 -11.91 14.63 13.60
CA VAL A 174 -12.05 13.61 12.55
C VAL A 174 -10.67 13.14 12.14
N ARG A 175 -10.47 11.84 12.15
CA ARG A 175 -9.28 11.18 11.60
C ARG A 175 -9.64 10.46 10.33
N VAL A 176 -8.95 10.79 9.27
CA VAL A 176 -8.93 10.04 8.01
C VAL A 176 -7.67 9.19 8.01
N SER A 177 -7.79 7.93 7.66
CA SER A 177 -6.65 7.03 7.47
C SER A 177 -6.86 6.18 6.22
N ALA A 178 -5.78 5.77 5.58
CA ALA A 178 -5.84 4.81 4.51
C ALA A 178 -4.68 3.83 4.62
N GLU A 179 -5.02 2.55 4.59
CA GLU A 179 -4.07 1.45 4.62
C GLU A 179 -3.76 1.01 3.20
N VAL A 180 -2.48 0.81 2.89
CA VAL A 180 -2.05 0.10 1.69
C VAL A 180 -1.77 -1.34 2.06
N ILE A 181 -2.44 -2.25 1.38
CA ILE A 181 -2.48 -3.67 1.68
C ILE A 181 -1.88 -4.44 0.51
N ASP A 182 -0.97 -5.36 0.81
CA ASP A 182 -0.48 -6.35 -0.14
C ASP A 182 -1.60 -7.39 -0.38
N PRO A 183 -2.11 -7.54 -1.62
CA PRO A 183 -3.23 -8.45 -1.89
C PRO A 183 -2.89 -9.93 -1.68
N HIS A 184 -1.61 -10.33 -1.77
CA HIS A 184 -1.19 -11.72 -1.60
C HIS A 184 -1.19 -12.12 -0.12
N SER A 185 -0.58 -11.31 0.73
CA SER A 185 -0.46 -11.57 2.17
C SER A 185 -1.62 -11.01 2.98
N GLN A 186 -2.40 -10.10 2.40
CA GLN A 186 -3.44 -9.31 3.06
C GLN A 186 -2.93 -8.51 4.27
N THR A 187 -1.62 -8.26 4.33
CA THR A 187 -1.01 -7.45 5.37
C THR A 187 -0.95 -5.99 4.97
N THR A 188 -1.09 -5.11 5.96
CA THR A 188 -0.89 -3.67 5.78
C THR A 188 0.60 -3.40 5.62
N VAL A 189 0.98 -2.82 4.47
CA VAL A 189 2.36 -2.44 4.15
C VAL A 189 2.71 -1.12 4.80
N TYR A 190 1.80 -0.15 4.72
CA TYR A 190 1.89 1.16 5.39
C TYR A 190 0.50 1.79 5.50
N THR A 191 0.43 2.82 6.36
CA THR A 191 -0.80 3.59 6.61
C THR A 191 -0.46 5.07 6.59
N GLU A 192 -1.27 5.87 5.92
CA GLU A 192 -1.24 7.33 6.01
C GLU A 192 -2.44 7.80 6.83
N THR A 193 -2.24 8.87 7.59
CA THR A 193 -3.28 9.42 8.47
C THR A 193 -3.23 10.94 8.49
N ALA A 194 -4.39 11.58 8.54
CA ALA A 194 -4.53 13.01 8.78
C ALA A 194 -5.66 13.29 9.77
N ASP A 195 -5.45 14.25 10.64
CA ASP A 195 -6.41 14.66 11.66
C ASP A 195 -6.96 16.06 11.35
N GLY A 196 -8.28 16.20 11.43
CA GLY A 196 -8.96 17.48 11.22
C GLY A 196 -9.88 17.89 12.36
N ALA A 197 -10.25 19.17 12.40
CA ALA A 197 -11.19 19.72 13.39
C ALA A 197 -12.62 19.66 12.87
N GLY A 198 -13.37 18.62 13.25
CA GLY A 198 -14.76 18.40 12.85
C GLY A 198 -14.94 17.99 11.40
N ILE A 199 -16.18 17.72 11.01
CA ILE A 199 -16.55 17.15 9.69
C ILE A 199 -16.13 18.05 8.51
N ARG A 200 -16.15 19.35 8.68
CA ARG A 200 -15.77 20.28 7.58
C ARG A 200 -14.33 20.15 7.12
N SER A 201 -13.44 19.65 7.97
CA SER A 201 -12.04 19.40 7.63
C SER A 201 -11.80 18.07 6.92
N THR A 202 -12.80 17.20 6.82
CA THR A 202 -12.63 15.83 6.32
C THR A 202 -12.11 15.81 4.88
N LEU A 203 -12.61 16.71 4.02
CA LEU A 203 -12.13 16.79 2.63
C LEU A 203 -10.64 17.17 2.56
N ALA A 204 -10.20 18.14 3.38
CA ALA A 204 -8.78 18.51 3.44
C ALA A 204 -7.92 17.37 4.02
N SER A 205 -8.43 16.63 5.01
CA SER A 205 -7.74 15.46 5.55
C SER A 205 -7.66 14.32 4.53
N ILE A 206 -8.68 14.14 3.67
CA ILE A 206 -8.63 13.19 2.55
C ILE A 206 -7.52 13.60 1.57
N ASP A 207 -7.44 14.88 1.19
CA ASP A 207 -6.38 15.37 0.29
C ASP A 207 -4.97 15.13 0.87
N GLU A 208 -4.79 15.37 2.17
CA GLU A 208 -3.52 15.11 2.84
C GLU A 208 -3.15 13.63 2.84
N VAL A 209 -4.08 12.74 3.19
CA VAL A 209 -3.88 11.29 3.18
C VAL A 209 -3.58 10.77 1.78
N THR A 210 -4.34 11.18 0.78
CA THR A 210 -4.13 10.72 -0.60
C THR A 210 -2.82 11.25 -1.19
N ALA A 211 -2.41 12.48 -0.89
CA ALA A 211 -1.11 13.01 -1.27
C ALA A 211 0.04 12.20 -0.62
N GLY A 212 -0.08 11.88 0.67
CA GLY A 212 0.86 11.01 1.38
C GLY A 212 0.96 9.63 0.76
N LEU A 213 -0.19 9.00 0.46
CA LEU A 213 -0.25 7.70 -0.23
C LEU A 213 0.45 7.75 -1.59
N ARG A 214 0.16 8.74 -2.42
CA ARG A 214 0.76 8.92 -3.74
C ARG A 214 2.29 9.00 -3.65
N GLY A 215 2.81 9.75 -2.67
CA GLY A 215 4.24 9.83 -2.39
C GLY A 215 4.84 8.48 -1.98
N ARG A 216 4.15 7.72 -1.12
CA ARG A 216 4.57 6.36 -0.72
C ARG A 216 4.53 5.35 -1.87
N LEU A 217 3.58 5.52 -2.77
CA LEU A 217 3.47 4.70 -3.99
C LEU A 217 4.53 5.08 -5.05
N GLY A 218 5.32 6.12 -4.82
CA GLY A 218 6.47 6.49 -5.65
C GLY A 218 6.23 7.67 -6.58
N GLU A 219 5.12 8.39 -6.45
CA GLU A 219 4.89 9.62 -7.20
C GLU A 219 5.79 10.76 -6.66
N ALA A 220 6.42 11.50 -7.56
CA ALA A 220 7.30 12.58 -7.16
C ALA A 220 6.52 13.73 -6.51
N VAL A 221 7.05 14.31 -5.42
CA VAL A 221 6.40 15.41 -4.69
C VAL A 221 6.05 16.58 -5.62
N ALA A 222 6.93 16.95 -6.52
CA ALA A 222 6.67 18.02 -7.50
C ALA A 222 5.49 17.70 -8.45
N SER A 223 5.26 16.42 -8.77
CA SER A 223 4.10 15.99 -9.55
C SER A 223 2.83 16.08 -8.73
N ILE A 224 2.88 15.62 -7.46
CA ILE A 224 1.75 15.71 -6.54
C ILE A 224 1.32 17.18 -6.37
N GLU A 225 2.25 18.07 -6.08
CA GLU A 225 1.97 19.51 -5.92
C GLU A 225 1.38 20.16 -7.19
N LYS A 226 1.88 19.77 -8.37
CA LYS A 226 1.43 20.32 -9.65
C LYS A 226 0.05 19.81 -10.06
N ASP A 227 -0.19 18.51 -9.87
CA ASP A 227 -1.37 17.83 -10.43
C ASP A 227 -2.49 17.63 -9.39
N SER A 228 -2.29 18.07 -8.12
CA SER A 228 -3.33 18.01 -7.10
C SER A 228 -4.09 19.34 -7.01
N VAL A 229 -5.40 19.25 -7.11
CA VAL A 229 -6.30 20.36 -6.85
C VAL A 229 -7.13 20.00 -5.61
N PRO A 230 -7.27 20.93 -4.62
CA PRO A 230 -8.03 20.65 -3.41
C PRO A 230 -9.44 20.15 -3.70
N LEU A 231 -9.87 19.09 -3.01
CA LEU A 231 -11.19 18.46 -3.20
C LEU A 231 -12.35 19.46 -3.21
N PRO A 232 -12.42 20.47 -2.30
CA PRO A 232 -13.50 21.44 -2.35
C PRO A 232 -13.57 22.27 -3.62
N GLN A 233 -12.47 22.36 -4.39
CA GLN A 233 -12.41 23.09 -5.67
C GLN A 233 -12.83 22.22 -6.85
N VAL A 234 -12.47 20.93 -6.85
CA VAL A 234 -12.82 19.99 -7.93
C VAL A 234 -14.13 19.26 -7.68
N THR A 235 -14.64 19.29 -6.46
CA THR A 235 -15.95 18.76 -6.08
C THR A 235 -16.84 19.89 -5.58
N THR A 236 -17.16 19.86 -4.32
CA THR A 236 -18.00 20.85 -3.63
C THR A 236 -17.67 20.87 -2.15
N ALA A 237 -17.79 22.01 -1.50
CA ALA A 237 -17.74 22.11 -0.04
C ALA A 237 -19.08 21.69 0.62
N ASN A 238 -20.14 21.50 -0.17
CA ASN A 238 -21.47 21.08 0.29
C ASN A 238 -21.55 19.55 0.31
N LEU A 239 -21.47 18.96 1.50
CA LEU A 239 -21.51 17.49 1.65
C LEU A 239 -22.82 16.84 1.19
N ASP A 240 -23.96 17.56 1.24
CA ASP A 240 -25.21 17.06 0.70
C ASP A 240 -25.20 17.00 -0.84
N ALA A 241 -24.55 17.99 -1.49
CA ALA A 241 -24.33 17.97 -2.93
C ALA A 241 -23.39 16.84 -3.33
N LEU A 242 -22.31 16.65 -2.56
CA LEU A 242 -21.36 15.54 -2.77
C LEU A 242 -22.04 14.17 -2.61
N ARG A 243 -22.89 14.01 -1.59
CA ARG A 243 -23.67 12.79 -1.39
C ARG A 243 -24.61 12.53 -2.56
N ALA A 244 -25.33 13.56 -3.00
CA ALA A 244 -26.21 13.40 -4.15
C ALA A 244 -25.44 12.98 -5.41
N TYR A 245 -24.24 13.54 -5.61
CA TYR A 245 -23.35 13.15 -6.70
C TYR A 245 -22.89 11.68 -6.56
N ALA A 246 -22.46 11.25 -5.38
CA ALA A 246 -22.04 9.88 -5.11
C ALA A 246 -23.16 8.84 -5.40
N LEU A 247 -24.38 9.13 -4.94
CA LEU A 247 -25.55 8.31 -5.24
C LEU A 247 -25.89 8.29 -6.74
N ALA A 248 -25.63 9.39 -7.45
CA ALA A 248 -25.80 9.47 -8.89
C ALA A 248 -24.80 8.59 -9.63
N GLU A 249 -23.52 8.63 -9.26
CA GLU A 249 -22.47 7.77 -9.82
C GLU A 249 -22.82 6.29 -9.59
N GLN A 250 -23.20 5.95 -8.37
CA GLN A 250 -23.63 4.58 -8.05
C GLN A 250 -24.82 4.12 -8.89
N ALA A 251 -25.86 4.95 -9.02
CA ALA A 251 -27.01 4.63 -9.86
C ALA A 251 -26.62 4.51 -11.34
N TYR A 252 -25.75 5.40 -11.84
CA TYR A 252 -25.25 5.38 -13.21
C TYR A 252 -24.53 4.08 -13.54
N VAL A 253 -23.59 3.65 -12.67
CA VAL A 253 -22.82 2.41 -12.85
C VAL A 253 -23.74 1.17 -12.79
N HIS A 254 -24.89 1.24 -12.07
CA HIS A 254 -25.90 0.18 -12.06
C HIS A 254 -26.88 0.24 -13.26
N GLY A 255 -26.68 1.15 -14.21
CA GLY A 255 -27.59 1.32 -15.35
C GLY A 255 -28.96 1.92 -15.00
N LYS A 256 -29.12 2.42 -13.76
CA LYS A 256 -30.35 3.08 -13.28
C LYS A 256 -30.38 4.56 -13.72
N TYR A 257 -30.37 4.82 -15.00
CA TYR A 257 -30.14 6.15 -15.56
C TYR A 257 -31.18 7.21 -15.12
N ASP A 258 -32.44 6.86 -14.96
CA ASP A 258 -33.46 7.79 -14.46
C ASP A 258 -33.17 8.23 -13.01
N GLN A 259 -32.78 7.30 -12.18
CA GLN A 259 -32.38 7.58 -10.79
C GLN A 259 -31.09 8.40 -10.74
N ALA A 260 -30.11 8.06 -11.56
CA ALA A 260 -28.88 8.82 -11.67
C ALA A 260 -29.15 10.28 -12.09
N ALA A 261 -30.03 10.49 -13.08
CA ALA A 261 -30.43 11.82 -13.53
C ALA A 261 -30.98 12.67 -12.38
N GLN A 262 -31.91 12.11 -11.59
CA GLN A 262 -32.52 12.80 -10.45
C GLN A 262 -31.47 13.19 -9.38
N PHE A 263 -30.53 12.31 -9.08
CA PHE A 263 -29.47 12.58 -8.12
C PHE A 263 -28.47 13.63 -8.64
N TYR A 264 -28.07 13.60 -9.91
CA TYR A 264 -27.24 14.68 -10.48
C TYR A 264 -27.98 16.02 -10.50
N GLU A 265 -29.28 16.04 -10.82
CA GLU A 265 -30.11 17.25 -10.75
C GLU A 265 -30.14 17.82 -9.32
N ARG A 266 -30.26 16.94 -8.32
CA ARG A 266 -30.18 17.37 -6.91
C ARG A 266 -28.79 17.91 -6.57
N ALA A 267 -27.71 17.29 -7.02
CA ALA A 267 -26.35 17.74 -6.76
C ALA A 267 -26.11 19.16 -7.29
N VAL A 268 -26.47 19.44 -8.54
CA VAL A 268 -26.33 20.78 -9.15
C VAL A 268 -27.32 21.82 -8.61
N ALA A 269 -28.46 21.39 -8.07
CA ALA A 269 -29.38 22.29 -7.37
C ALA A 269 -28.83 22.72 -6.01
N LEU A 270 -28.13 21.83 -5.31
CA LEU A 270 -27.47 22.12 -4.04
C LEU A 270 -26.17 22.95 -4.22
N ASP A 271 -25.44 22.71 -5.30
CA ASP A 271 -24.26 23.47 -5.68
C ASP A 271 -24.15 23.62 -7.21
N PRO A 272 -24.58 24.76 -7.78
CA PRO A 272 -24.49 25.04 -9.22
C PRO A 272 -23.04 25.15 -9.76
N GLN A 273 -22.03 25.26 -8.88
CA GLN A 273 -20.62 25.32 -9.26
C GLN A 273 -19.97 23.92 -9.31
N PHE A 274 -20.71 22.87 -8.95
CA PHE A 274 -20.20 21.50 -8.94
C PHE A 274 -20.05 20.97 -10.37
N ALA A 275 -18.89 21.22 -10.98
CA ALA A 275 -18.60 20.89 -12.39
C ALA A 275 -18.76 19.40 -12.72
N LEU A 276 -18.27 18.49 -11.85
CA LEU A 276 -18.39 17.04 -12.04
C LEU A 276 -19.85 16.58 -12.10
N ALA A 277 -20.75 17.20 -11.33
CA ALA A 277 -22.16 16.85 -11.37
C ALA A 277 -22.82 17.27 -12.71
N TRP A 278 -22.38 18.35 -13.32
CA TRP A 278 -22.80 18.73 -14.68
C TRP A 278 -22.29 17.77 -15.74
N VAL A 279 -21.04 17.28 -15.60
CA VAL A 279 -20.50 16.21 -16.46
C VAL A 279 -21.34 14.94 -16.31
N GLY A 280 -21.68 14.55 -15.08
CA GLY A 280 -22.55 13.42 -14.81
C GLY A 280 -23.94 13.55 -15.45
N GLN A 281 -24.57 14.72 -15.35
CA GLN A 281 -25.85 15.00 -16.05
C GLN A 281 -25.71 14.83 -17.57
N MET A 282 -24.65 15.35 -18.16
CA MET A 282 -24.39 15.20 -19.59
C MET A 282 -24.31 13.71 -19.96
N ARG A 283 -23.50 12.93 -19.21
CA ARG A 283 -23.32 11.49 -19.46
C ARG A 283 -24.63 10.72 -19.38
N VAL A 284 -25.43 10.94 -18.35
CA VAL A 284 -26.68 10.19 -18.16
C VAL A 284 -27.72 10.53 -19.23
N LYS A 285 -27.85 11.80 -19.63
CA LYS A 285 -28.75 12.20 -20.68
C LYS A 285 -28.35 11.61 -22.04
N TYR A 286 -27.04 11.56 -22.31
CA TYR A 286 -26.54 10.90 -23.52
C TYR A 286 -26.76 9.38 -23.48
N ALA A 287 -26.50 8.72 -22.35
CA ALA A 287 -26.71 7.28 -22.18
C ALA A 287 -28.19 6.88 -22.31
N SER A 288 -29.12 7.78 -21.93
CA SER A 288 -30.56 7.61 -22.12
C SER A 288 -31.01 7.92 -23.56
N SER A 289 -30.08 7.93 -24.53
CA SER A 289 -30.36 8.19 -25.95
C SER A 289 -30.95 9.58 -26.25
N ASN A 290 -30.71 10.55 -25.36
CA ASN A 290 -31.17 11.93 -25.54
C ASN A 290 -29.98 12.89 -25.71
N ALA A 291 -29.28 12.79 -26.83
CA ALA A 291 -28.10 13.58 -27.14
C ALA A 291 -28.41 15.11 -27.11
N THR A 292 -29.58 15.54 -27.55
CA THR A 292 -29.97 16.94 -27.53
C THR A 292 -30.06 17.49 -26.10
N ALA A 293 -30.64 16.70 -25.18
CA ALA A 293 -30.72 17.09 -23.76
C ALA A 293 -29.36 17.11 -23.05
N ALA A 294 -28.37 16.43 -23.58
CA ALA A 294 -27.01 16.43 -23.03
C ALA A 294 -26.23 17.76 -23.29
N ILE A 295 -26.67 18.54 -24.30
CA ILE A 295 -25.95 19.78 -24.70
C ILE A 295 -25.96 20.84 -23.59
N ALA A 296 -27.10 21.07 -22.94
CA ALA A 296 -27.17 22.10 -21.90
C ALA A 296 -26.28 21.80 -20.70
N PRO A 297 -26.27 20.61 -20.09
CA PRO A 297 -25.30 20.23 -19.05
C PRO A 297 -23.85 20.31 -19.53
N LEU A 298 -23.56 19.90 -20.77
CA LEU A 298 -22.23 20.00 -21.38
C LEU A 298 -21.74 21.47 -21.36
N ARG A 299 -22.54 22.41 -21.84
CA ARG A 299 -22.17 23.85 -21.86
C ARG A 299 -21.98 24.41 -20.44
N ARG A 300 -22.76 23.96 -19.47
CA ARG A 300 -22.56 24.35 -18.07
C ARG A 300 -21.26 23.79 -17.52
N ALA A 301 -20.92 22.51 -17.76
CA ALA A 301 -19.66 21.91 -17.40
C ALA A 301 -18.47 22.64 -18.04
N GLN A 302 -18.56 23.01 -19.33
CA GLN A 302 -17.53 23.80 -20.04
C GLN A 302 -17.28 25.16 -19.39
N ALA A 303 -18.34 25.86 -18.96
CA ALA A 303 -18.20 27.13 -18.24
C ALA A 303 -17.49 26.97 -16.88
N LEU A 304 -17.50 25.77 -16.32
CA LEU A 304 -16.87 25.43 -15.04
C LEU A 304 -15.59 24.57 -15.21
N ARG A 305 -15.04 24.50 -16.42
CA ARG A 305 -13.91 23.62 -16.76
C ARG A 305 -12.72 23.78 -15.82
N ALA A 306 -12.46 24.99 -15.33
CA ALA A 306 -11.38 25.25 -14.39
C ALA A 306 -11.55 24.56 -13.01
N HIS A 307 -12.75 24.11 -12.70
CA HIS A 307 -13.08 23.37 -11.49
C HIS A 307 -13.01 21.83 -11.68
N LEU A 308 -12.55 21.35 -12.83
CA LEU A 308 -12.39 19.93 -13.10
C LEU A 308 -10.94 19.48 -12.89
N PRO A 309 -10.71 18.28 -12.39
CA PRO A 309 -9.39 17.65 -12.45
C PRO A 309 -8.91 17.55 -13.91
N PRO A 310 -7.60 17.53 -14.18
CA PRO A 310 -7.06 17.55 -15.55
C PRO A 310 -7.64 16.44 -16.45
N ARG A 311 -7.81 15.24 -15.93
CA ARG A 311 -8.39 14.11 -16.67
C ARG A 311 -9.84 14.35 -17.05
N GLU A 312 -10.65 14.86 -16.10
CA GLU A 312 -12.06 15.15 -16.32
C GLU A 312 -12.25 16.35 -17.25
N ALA A 313 -11.32 17.31 -17.22
CA ALA A 313 -11.31 18.43 -18.17
C ALA A 313 -11.07 17.93 -19.60
N LEU A 314 -10.14 16.99 -19.84
CA LEU A 314 -9.92 16.37 -21.14
C LEU A 314 -11.11 15.52 -21.58
N TYR A 315 -11.71 14.79 -20.65
CA TYR A 315 -12.94 14.04 -20.92
C TYR A 315 -14.09 14.95 -21.39
N LEU A 316 -14.26 16.11 -20.73
CA LEU A 316 -15.24 17.11 -21.11
C LEU A 316 -14.94 17.70 -22.51
N ASP A 317 -13.65 18.01 -22.80
CA ASP A 317 -13.22 18.55 -24.10
C ASP A 317 -13.48 17.54 -25.23
N ALA A 318 -13.19 16.25 -25.02
CA ALA A 318 -13.49 15.19 -25.98
C ALA A 318 -15.00 15.06 -26.26
N TRP A 319 -15.85 15.20 -25.24
CA TRP A 319 -17.31 15.25 -25.43
C TRP A 319 -17.74 16.51 -26.18
N ALA A 320 -17.19 17.68 -25.89
CA ALA A 320 -17.50 18.92 -26.58
C ALA A 320 -17.17 18.82 -28.08
N THR A 321 -15.96 18.31 -28.39
CA THR A 321 -15.56 18.09 -29.78
C THR A 321 -16.44 17.08 -30.50
N ARG A 322 -16.90 16.03 -29.80
CA ARG A 322 -17.83 15.07 -30.38
C ARG A 322 -19.18 15.70 -30.78
N PHE A 323 -19.66 16.68 -30.04
CA PHE A 323 -20.89 17.39 -30.37
C PHE A 323 -20.70 18.47 -31.43
N ASP A 324 -19.59 19.20 -31.38
CA ASP A 324 -19.33 20.36 -32.23
C ASP A 324 -18.61 19.98 -33.54
N ALA A 325 -17.72 19.00 -33.51
CA ALA A 325 -16.89 18.55 -34.64
C ALA A 325 -16.61 17.03 -34.56
N PRO A 326 -17.61 16.16 -34.81
CA PRO A 326 -17.49 14.71 -34.59
C PRO A 326 -16.28 14.04 -35.27
N ALA A 327 -15.82 14.58 -36.39
CA ALA A 327 -14.67 14.04 -37.12
C ALA A 327 -13.33 14.25 -36.39
N ALA A 328 -13.23 15.31 -35.59
CA ALA A 328 -12.02 15.65 -34.80
C ALA A 328 -11.97 14.97 -33.43
N ALA A 329 -13.07 14.43 -32.94
CA ALA A 329 -13.17 13.88 -31.58
C ALA A 329 -12.23 12.69 -31.32
N THR A 330 -11.74 12.02 -32.36
CA THR A 330 -10.87 10.85 -32.22
C THR A 330 -9.53 11.19 -31.56
N GLU A 331 -8.98 12.36 -31.82
CA GLU A 331 -7.67 12.80 -31.27
C GLU A 331 -7.76 13.01 -29.75
N GLU A 332 -8.78 13.72 -29.26
CA GLU A 332 -8.99 13.93 -27.84
C GLU A 332 -9.27 12.65 -27.08
N TRP A 333 -10.02 11.70 -27.67
CA TRP A 333 -10.24 10.39 -27.07
C TRP A 333 -8.95 9.57 -26.99
N GLN A 334 -8.05 9.69 -27.97
CA GLN A 334 -6.74 9.04 -27.95
C GLN A 334 -5.84 9.67 -26.89
N GLU A 335 -5.87 10.98 -26.71
CA GLU A 335 -5.10 11.66 -25.66
C GLU A 335 -5.56 11.24 -24.27
N LEU A 336 -6.88 11.24 -24.04
CA LEU A 336 -7.47 10.78 -22.79
C LEU A 336 -7.07 9.33 -22.45
N ALA A 337 -7.00 8.45 -23.46
CA ALA A 337 -6.60 7.06 -23.29
C ALA A 337 -5.11 6.88 -22.95
N ARG A 338 -4.28 7.89 -23.16
CA ARG A 338 -2.84 7.88 -22.82
C ARG A 338 -2.57 8.34 -21.38
N LEU A 339 -3.54 8.99 -20.73
CA LEU A 339 -3.48 9.42 -19.33
C LEU A 339 -3.86 8.29 -18.39
#